data_27fe11417d5829e316bee806b115f619
#
_entry.id   27fe11417d5829e316bee806b115f619
#
_cell.length_a   1.000
_cell.length_b   1.000
_cell.length_c   1.000
_cell.angle_alpha   90.00
_cell.angle_beta   90.00
_cell.angle_gamma   90.00
#
_symmetry.space_group_name_H-M   'P 1'
#
loop_
_entity.id
_entity.type
_entity.pdbx_description
1 polymer ?
#
loop_
_entity_poly.entity_id
_entity_poly.type
_entity_poly.pdbx_seq_one_letter_code
_entity_poly.pdbx_strand_id
1 'polypeptide(L)'
;MRIIAGKAKGYSIIVPQGEVRPTQDRVREALFNILNPILPGARILDLFCGSGSVGLEALSRGAASVRMVDAARNSCAMARKNLEKSKLIGGSVVQSDCLQFVKRDAGKYDIIFADPPYAKAAGDRDMIAELMMDRLHELLTDDGYFIAEAQVGYGVGDIHTREFPGWELIDERTYGKNTILFYRKQS
;
A
#
# COMPACT_ATOMS: atom_id res chain seq x y z
N MET A 1 3.44 1.92 17.05
CA MET A 1 3.44 2.66 15.76
C MET A 1 2.62 3.94 15.90
N ARG A 2 2.98 5.04 15.22
CA ARG A 2 2.24 6.32 15.31
C ARG A 2 2.08 6.94 13.93
N ILE A 3 1.05 7.77 13.76
CA ILE A 3 0.90 8.66 12.60
C ILE A 3 2.00 9.73 12.66
N ILE A 4 2.74 9.88 11.56
CA ILE A 4 3.98 10.66 11.52
C ILE A 4 3.70 12.15 11.29
N ALA A 5 2.72 12.45 10.42
CA ALA A 5 2.42 13.84 10.03
C ALA A 5 0.91 14.07 9.80
N GLY A 6 0.53 15.32 9.51
CA GLY A 6 -0.81 15.72 9.16
C GLY A 6 -1.74 15.93 10.36
N LYS A 7 -3.06 15.86 10.09
CA LYS A 7 -4.14 16.22 11.04
C LYS A 7 -4.17 15.36 12.29
N ALA A 8 -3.74 14.08 12.19
CA ALA A 8 -3.71 13.12 13.29
C ALA A 8 -2.28 12.80 13.76
N LYS A 9 -1.30 13.67 13.51
CA LYS A 9 0.10 13.48 13.93
C LYS A 9 0.20 13.06 15.39
N GLY A 10 0.99 12.03 15.67
CA GLY A 10 1.24 11.50 17.02
C GLY A 10 0.19 10.51 17.52
N TYR A 11 -0.91 10.32 16.78
CA TYR A 11 -1.91 9.31 17.12
C TYR A 11 -1.30 7.90 17.14
N SER A 12 -1.57 7.14 18.19
CA SER A 12 -1.05 5.77 18.35
C SER A 12 -1.90 4.76 17.60
N ILE A 13 -1.32 4.13 16.57
CA ILE A 13 -1.95 3.06 15.79
C ILE A 13 -1.81 1.75 16.57
N ILE A 14 -2.92 1.05 16.76
CA ILE A 14 -2.95 -0.30 17.32
C ILE A 14 -2.43 -1.26 16.25
N VAL A 15 -1.41 -2.04 16.57
CA VAL A 15 -0.79 -3.05 15.71
C VAL A 15 -0.70 -4.37 16.46
N PRO A 16 -0.59 -5.52 15.78
CA PRO A 16 -0.34 -6.80 16.42
C PRO A 16 0.94 -6.78 17.24
N GLN A 17 0.97 -7.57 18.32
CA GLN A 17 2.19 -7.70 19.12
C GLN A 17 3.34 -8.29 18.28
N GLY A 18 4.50 -7.62 18.29
CA GLY A 18 5.69 -8.06 17.56
C GLY A 18 5.85 -7.48 16.15
N GLU A 19 4.85 -6.78 15.61
CA GLU A 19 4.93 -6.18 14.26
C GLU A 19 5.55 -4.78 14.21
N VAL A 20 5.80 -4.16 15.35
CA VAL A 20 6.42 -2.82 15.35
C VAL A 20 7.92 -2.94 15.13
N ARG A 21 8.38 -2.61 13.93
CA ARG A 21 9.81 -2.52 13.61
C ARG A 21 10.17 -1.06 13.32
N PRO A 22 11.22 -0.50 13.95
CA PRO A 22 11.70 0.86 13.66
C PRO A 22 12.01 1.10 12.19
N THR A 23 12.39 0.06 11.46
CA THR A 23 12.66 0.10 10.02
C THR A 23 11.39 0.42 9.23
N GLN A 24 10.24 -0.17 9.59
CA GLN A 24 8.96 0.08 8.93
C GLN A 24 8.50 1.54 9.09
N ASP A 25 8.71 2.14 10.25
CA ASP A 25 8.37 3.55 10.46
C ASP A 25 9.24 4.47 9.58
N ARG A 26 10.53 4.18 9.40
CA ARG A 26 11.43 4.93 8.52
C ARG A 26 11.06 4.77 7.04
N VAL A 27 10.74 3.54 6.62
CA VAL A 27 10.30 3.26 5.24
C VAL A 27 9.02 4.02 4.94
N ARG A 28 8.05 3.98 5.85
CA ARG A 28 6.79 4.71 5.73
C ARG A 28 7.00 6.23 5.70
N GLU A 29 7.86 6.77 6.53
CA GLU A 29 8.22 8.19 6.51
C GLU A 29 8.81 8.60 5.16
N ALA A 30 9.77 7.83 4.65
CA ALA A 30 10.40 8.08 3.37
C ALA A 30 9.39 8.00 2.21
N LEU A 31 8.54 6.97 2.19
CA LEU A 31 7.45 6.82 1.23
C LEU A 31 6.57 8.08 1.20
N PHE A 32 6.07 8.49 2.36
CA PHE A 32 5.16 9.64 2.43
C PHE A 32 5.83 10.99 2.17
N ASN A 33 7.13 11.11 2.38
CA ASN A 33 7.87 12.31 1.96
C ASN A 33 7.92 12.44 0.43
N ILE A 34 8.06 11.31 -0.29
CA ILE A 34 8.00 11.28 -1.75
C ILE A 34 6.57 11.60 -2.23
N LEU A 35 5.56 11.01 -1.61
CA LEU A 35 4.17 11.17 -2.00
C LEU A 35 3.54 12.51 -1.60
N ASN A 36 4.17 13.25 -0.68
CA ASN A 36 3.59 14.47 -0.10
C ASN A 36 3.02 15.48 -1.12
N PRO A 37 3.66 15.71 -2.30
CA PRO A 37 3.12 16.64 -3.29
C PRO A 37 1.80 16.20 -3.95
N ILE A 38 1.54 14.89 -4.00
CA ILE A 38 0.39 14.30 -4.72
C ILE A 38 -0.70 13.75 -3.79
N LEU A 39 -0.46 13.75 -2.47
CA LEU A 39 -1.41 13.24 -1.48
C LEU A 39 -2.66 14.10 -1.27
N PRO A 40 -2.57 15.45 -1.24
CA PRO A 40 -3.75 16.27 -0.99
C PRO A 40 -4.82 16.04 -2.06
N GLY A 41 -6.02 15.63 -1.61
CA GLY A 41 -7.13 15.33 -2.50
C GLY A 41 -7.09 13.98 -3.21
N ALA A 42 -6.01 13.19 -3.06
CA ALA A 42 -5.86 11.89 -3.72
C ALA A 42 -6.86 10.84 -3.22
N ARG A 43 -7.28 9.97 -4.13
CA ARG A 43 -8.04 8.75 -3.86
C ARG A 43 -7.06 7.58 -3.85
N ILE A 44 -7.02 6.85 -2.74
CA ILE A 44 -6.00 5.84 -2.51
C ILE A 44 -6.65 4.47 -2.30
N LEU A 45 -6.04 3.44 -2.89
CA LEU A 45 -6.30 2.04 -2.59
C LEU A 45 -5.08 1.46 -1.86
N ASP A 46 -5.29 0.97 -0.65
CA ASP A 46 -4.29 0.34 0.21
C ASP A 46 -4.57 -1.16 0.28
N LEU A 47 -3.87 -1.93 -0.54
CA LEU A 47 -3.96 -3.39 -0.61
C LEU A 47 -3.03 -4.02 0.42
N PHE A 48 -3.49 -5.09 1.08
CA PHE A 48 -2.81 -5.73 2.21
C PHE A 48 -2.61 -4.76 3.40
N CYS A 49 -3.66 -4.02 3.73
CA CYS A 49 -3.57 -2.86 4.62
C CYS A 49 -3.17 -3.17 6.07
N GLY A 50 -3.24 -4.42 6.52
CA GLY A 50 -2.91 -4.82 7.88
C GLY A 50 -3.67 -4.00 8.93
N SER A 51 -2.95 -3.27 9.76
CA SER A 51 -3.53 -2.37 10.78
C SER A 51 -4.07 -1.04 10.22
N GLY A 52 -3.93 -0.79 8.90
CA GLY A 52 -4.32 0.43 8.23
C GLY A 52 -3.30 1.58 8.36
N SER A 53 -2.05 1.28 8.70
CA SER A 53 -1.05 2.32 8.99
C SER A 53 -0.74 3.24 7.81
N VAL A 54 -0.68 2.70 6.59
CA VAL A 54 -0.46 3.45 5.35
C VAL A 54 -1.69 4.30 5.04
N GLY A 55 -2.88 3.68 5.04
CA GLY A 55 -4.13 4.40 4.77
C GLY A 55 -4.40 5.54 5.76
N LEU A 56 -4.14 5.33 7.06
CA LEU A 56 -4.32 6.37 8.08
C LEU A 56 -3.31 7.51 7.95
N GLU A 57 -2.07 7.21 7.62
CA GLU A 57 -1.06 8.23 7.35
C GLU A 57 -1.46 9.10 6.15
N ALA A 58 -1.96 8.45 5.07
CA ALA A 58 -2.43 9.14 3.89
C ALA A 58 -3.61 10.08 4.19
N LEU A 59 -4.63 9.61 4.92
CA LEU A 59 -5.76 10.44 5.37
C LEU A 59 -5.30 11.61 6.23
N SER A 60 -4.37 11.35 7.15
CA SER A 60 -3.82 12.40 8.03
C SER A 60 -3.13 13.50 7.24
N ARG A 61 -2.47 13.16 6.13
CA ARG A 61 -1.77 14.09 5.23
C ARG A 61 -2.66 14.72 4.16
N GLY A 62 -3.96 14.42 4.15
CA GLY A 62 -4.93 15.13 3.31
C GLY A 62 -5.44 14.37 2.09
N ALA A 63 -5.23 13.06 2.00
CA ALA A 63 -5.93 12.25 1.00
C ALA A 63 -7.45 12.43 1.14
N ALA A 64 -8.16 12.52 0.01
CA ALA A 64 -9.61 12.69 0.00
C ALA A 64 -10.32 11.42 0.44
N SER A 65 -9.82 10.28 -0.01
CA SER A 65 -10.37 8.99 0.39
C SER A 65 -9.30 7.89 0.36
N VAL A 66 -9.46 6.91 1.26
CA VAL A 66 -8.64 5.70 1.27
C VAL A 66 -9.52 4.48 1.43
N ARG A 67 -9.40 3.53 0.51
CA ARG A 67 -9.98 2.20 0.64
C ARG A 67 -8.90 1.21 1.05
N MET A 68 -9.02 0.68 2.26
CA MET A 68 -8.11 -0.27 2.87
C MET A 68 -8.66 -1.69 2.69
N VAL A 69 -7.89 -2.58 2.08
CA VAL A 69 -8.32 -3.96 1.76
C VAL A 69 -7.36 -4.95 2.39
N ASP A 70 -7.88 -5.96 3.06
CA ASP A 70 -7.12 -7.07 3.63
C ASP A 70 -7.99 -8.32 3.69
N ALA A 71 -7.38 -9.48 3.50
CA ALA A 71 -8.08 -10.77 3.60
C ALA A 71 -8.33 -11.18 5.06
N ALA A 72 -7.42 -10.80 5.96
CA ALA A 72 -7.46 -11.22 7.35
C ALA A 72 -8.50 -10.44 8.16
N ARG A 73 -9.45 -11.15 8.76
CA ARG A 73 -10.49 -10.56 9.61
C ARG A 73 -9.93 -9.71 10.75
N ASN A 74 -8.84 -10.18 11.37
CA ASN A 74 -8.21 -9.47 12.49
C ASN A 74 -7.56 -8.16 12.05
N SER A 75 -6.87 -8.15 10.89
CA SER A 75 -6.33 -6.95 10.26
C SER A 75 -7.43 -5.92 10.00
N CYS A 76 -8.50 -6.32 9.34
CA CYS A 76 -9.63 -5.45 9.06
C CYS A 76 -10.30 -4.90 10.32
N ALA A 77 -10.47 -5.72 11.35
CA ALA A 77 -11.03 -5.28 12.63
C ALA A 77 -10.14 -4.21 13.28
N MET A 78 -8.83 -4.40 13.21
CA MET A 78 -7.84 -3.48 13.75
C MET A 78 -7.82 -2.17 12.96
N ALA A 79 -7.80 -2.23 11.62
CA ALA A 79 -7.85 -1.07 10.75
C ALA A 79 -9.12 -0.23 10.99
N ARG A 80 -10.29 -0.88 11.12
CA ARG A 80 -11.55 -0.19 11.48
C ARG A 80 -11.47 0.53 12.83
N LYS A 81 -10.96 -0.16 13.84
CA LYS A 81 -10.78 0.42 15.19
C LYS A 81 -9.81 1.61 15.18
N ASN A 82 -8.73 1.52 14.43
CA ASN A 82 -7.78 2.61 14.26
C ASN A 82 -8.39 3.79 13.52
N LEU A 83 -9.14 3.54 12.44
CA LEU A 83 -9.84 4.56 11.68
C LEU A 83 -10.87 5.30 12.54
N GLU A 84 -11.72 4.57 13.25
CA GLU A 84 -12.73 5.14 14.15
C GLU A 84 -12.09 6.02 15.23
N LYS A 85 -11.09 5.50 15.92
CA LYS A 85 -10.42 6.21 17.01
C LYS A 85 -9.61 7.42 16.55
N SER A 86 -9.03 7.39 15.36
CA SER A 86 -8.28 8.53 14.80
C SER A 86 -9.18 9.69 14.40
N LYS A 87 -10.49 9.47 14.26
CA LYS A 87 -11.49 10.44 13.78
C LYS A 87 -11.18 10.99 12.39
N LEU A 88 -10.33 10.30 11.62
CA LEU A 88 -10.06 10.64 10.23
C LEU A 88 -11.25 10.24 9.37
N ILE A 89 -11.65 11.14 8.49
CA ILE A 89 -12.75 10.93 7.54
C ILE A 89 -12.23 10.53 6.16
N GLY A 90 -13.07 9.89 5.34
CA GLY A 90 -12.71 9.46 3.99
C GLY A 90 -12.11 8.05 3.93
N GLY A 91 -11.94 7.36 5.06
CA GLY A 91 -11.47 5.98 5.10
C GLY A 91 -12.59 4.95 5.03
N SER A 92 -12.32 3.81 4.40
CA SER A 92 -13.16 2.62 4.44
C SER A 92 -12.31 1.36 4.50
N VAL A 93 -12.83 0.29 5.14
CA VAL A 93 -12.12 -0.99 5.28
C VAL A 93 -12.96 -2.11 4.72
N VAL A 94 -12.41 -2.82 3.75
CA VAL A 94 -13.04 -3.96 3.06
C VAL A 94 -12.29 -5.24 3.41
N GLN A 95 -13.00 -6.25 3.91
CA GLN A 95 -12.43 -7.58 4.08
C GLN A 95 -12.61 -8.36 2.79
N SER A 96 -11.52 -8.57 2.06
CA SER A 96 -11.49 -9.33 0.81
C SER A 96 -10.07 -9.83 0.52
N ASP A 97 -9.96 -10.93 -0.18
CA ASP A 97 -8.72 -11.23 -0.90
C ASP A 97 -8.44 -10.08 -1.90
N CYS A 98 -7.20 -9.60 -1.93
CA CYS A 98 -6.83 -8.40 -2.69
C CYS A 98 -6.98 -8.60 -4.20
N LEU A 99 -6.64 -9.78 -4.74
CA LEU A 99 -6.82 -10.10 -6.16
C LEU A 99 -8.31 -10.17 -6.52
N GLN A 100 -9.13 -10.79 -5.68
CA GLN A 100 -10.58 -10.84 -5.89
C GLN A 100 -11.21 -9.45 -5.78
N PHE A 101 -10.69 -8.60 -4.91
CA PHE A 101 -11.12 -7.21 -4.81
C PHE A 101 -10.82 -6.45 -6.11
N VAL A 102 -9.59 -6.50 -6.61
CA VAL A 102 -9.17 -5.83 -7.86
C VAL A 102 -10.04 -6.26 -9.04
N LYS A 103 -10.39 -7.56 -9.14
CA LYS A 103 -11.26 -8.09 -10.21
C LYS A 103 -12.67 -7.52 -10.22
N ARG A 104 -13.18 -7.09 -9.07
CA ARG A 104 -14.61 -6.68 -8.91
C ARG A 104 -14.78 -5.19 -8.71
N ASP A 105 -13.72 -4.50 -8.30
CA ASP A 105 -13.80 -3.07 -8.04
C ASP A 105 -13.89 -2.27 -9.37
N ALA A 106 -14.64 -1.19 -9.35
CA ALA A 106 -14.77 -0.24 -10.45
C ALA A 106 -14.32 1.17 -10.08
N GLY A 107 -13.66 1.31 -8.93
CA GLY A 107 -13.10 2.57 -8.46
C GLY A 107 -11.97 3.07 -9.37
N LYS A 108 -11.67 4.35 -9.25
CA LYS A 108 -10.49 4.96 -9.85
C LYS A 108 -9.65 5.59 -8.75
N TYR A 109 -8.36 5.27 -8.74
CA TYR A 109 -7.43 5.69 -7.70
C TYR A 109 -6.26 6.45 -8.30
N ASP A 110 -5.81 7.45 -7.58
CA ASP A 110 -4.65 8.24 -7.95
C ASP A 110 -3.37 7.57 -7.44
N ILE A 111 -3.49 6.78 -6.36
CA ILE A 111 -2.41 5.96 -5.81
C ILE A 111 -2.98 4.59 -5.42
N ILE A 112 -2.32 3.52 -5.86
CA ILE A 112 -2.56 2.17 -5.38
C ILE A 112 -1.28 1.71 -4.68
N PHE A 113 -1.39 1.33 -3.41
CA PHE A 113 -0.28 0.80 -2.62
C PHE A 113 -0.50 -0.69 -2.33
N ALA A 114 0.56 -1.49 -2.40
CA ALA A 114 0.55 -2.91 -2.06
C ALA A 114 1.80 -3.32 -1.29
N ASP A 115 1.61 -3.87 -0.08
CA ASP A 115 2.64 -4.51 0.73
C ASP A 115 2.22 -5.97 1.04
N PRO A 116 2.29 -6.86 0.03
CA PRO A 116 1.88 -8.24 0.20
C PRO A 116 2.83 -9.00 1.13
N PRO A 117 2.36 -10.10 1.75
CA PRO A 117 3.27 -11.01 2.45
C PRO A 117 4.32 -11.55 1.47
N TYR A 118 5.59 -11.47 1.89
CA TYR A 118 6.72 -11.86 1.03
C TYR A 118 6.72 -13.37 0.74
N ALA A 119 6.99 -13.72 -0.52
CA ALA A 119 7.31 -15.07 -0.91
C ALA A 119 8.64 -15.51 -0.24
N LYS A 120 8.61 -16.54 0.60
CA LYS A 120 9.75 -17.01 1.39
C LYS A 120 10.44 -18.23 0.80
N ALA A 121 9.78 -18.93 -0.11
CA ALA A 121 10.26 -20.15 -0.74
C ALA A 121 9.99 -20.19 -2.25
N ALA A 122 10.73 -21.01 -2.96
CA ALA A 122 10.42 -21.32 -4.35
C ALA A 122 9.03 -21.97 -4.44
N GLY A 123 8.13 -21.38 -5.23
CA GLY A 123 6.74 -21.81 -5.36
C GLY A 123 5.72 -21.00 -4.57
N ASP A 124 6.14 -20.06 -3.72
CA ASP A 124 5.24 -19.08 -3.13
C ASP A 124 4.70 -18.14 -4.22
N ARG A 125 3.47 -17.63 -4.02
CA ARG A 125 2.82 -16.73 -4.97
C ARG A 125 3.50 -15.37 -4.99
N ASP A 126 3.78 -14.89 -6.20
CA ASP A 126 4.20 -13.50 -6.42
C ASP A 126 2.96 -12.60 -6.57
N MET A 127 2.49 -12.10 -5.44
CA MET A 127 1.27 -11.30 -5.38
C MET A 127 1.40 -9.98 -6.16
N ILE A 128 2.61 -9.40 -6.24
CA ILE A 128 2.83 -8.16 -7.01
C ILE A 128 2.68 -8.47 -8.50
N ALA A 129 3.35 -9.52 -8.99
CA ALA A 129 3.22 -9.93 -10.39
C ALA A 129 1.76 -10.28 -10.74
N GLU A 130 1.07 -11.02 -9.88
CA GLU A 130 -0.33 -11.36 -10.11
C GLU A 130 -1.22 -10.12 -10.19
N LEU A 131 -1.03 -9.13 -9.32
CA LEU A 131 -1.76 -7.85 -9.36
C LEU A 131 -1.47 -7.08 -10.67
N MET A 132 -0.20 -7.00 -11.09
CA MET A 132 0.21 -6.24 -12.28
C MET A 132 -0.25 -6.90 -13.57
N MET A 133 -0.38 -8.23 -13.60
CA MET A 133 -0.88 -9.00 -14.75
C MET A 133 -2.41 -9.05 -14.84
N ASP A 134 -3.13 -8.65 -13.80
CA ASP A 134 -4.58 -8.52 -13.77
C ASP A 134 -4.99 -7.09 -14.18
N ARG A 135 -6.23 -6.72 -13.95
CA ARG A 135 -6.82 -5.42 -14.34
C ARG A 135 -6.48 -4.26 -13.38
N LEU A 136 -5.39 -4.36 -12.59
CA LEU A 136 -4.99 -3.30 -11.67
C LEU A 136 -4.80 -1.93 -12.38
N HIS A 137 -4.26 -1.96 -13.61
CA HIS A 137 -4.09 -0.77 -14.45
C HIS A 137 -5.42 -0.07 -14.78
N GLU A 138 -6.53 -0.83 -14.85
CA GLU A 138 -7.85 -0.25 -15.08
C GLU A 138 -8.34 0.59 -13.89
N LEU A 139 -7.90 0.26 -12.68
CA LEU A 139 -8.27 0.97 -11.45
C LEU A 139 -7.44 2.23 -11.22
N LEU A 140 -6.29 2.35 -11.88
CA LEU A 140 -5.41 3.50 -11.75
C LEU A 140 -5.89 4.64 -12.68
N THR A 141 -5.79 5.89 -12.25
CA THR A 141 -5.94 7.05 -13.12
C THR A 141 -4.76 7.16 -14.09
N ASP A 142 -4.88 7.98 -15.14
CA ASP A 142 -3.83 8.06 -16.17
C ASP A 142 -2.51 8.60 -15.63
N ASP A 143 -2.57 9.57 -14.70
CA ASP A 143 -1.40 10.10 -13.99
C ASP A 143 -1.11 9.39 -12.66
N GLY A 144 -1.78 8.27 -12.40
CA GLY A 144 -1.70 7.57 -11.12
C GLY A 144 -0.42 6.75 -10.94
N TYR A 145 -0.18 6.36 -9.68
CA TYR A 145 0.97 5.57 -9.28
C TYR A 145 0.53 4.24 -8.67
N PHE A 146 1.13 3.15 -9.15
CA PHE A 146 1.14 1.90 -8.40
C PHE A 146 2.45 1.79 -7.63
N ILE A 147 2.36 1.56 -6.33
CA ILE A 147 3.51 1.51 -5.43
C ILE A 147 3.51 0.16 -4.75
N ALA A 148 4.58 -0.60 -4.92
CA ALA A 148 4.74 -1.91 -4.32
C ALA A 148 5.90 -1.93 -3.33
N GLU A 149 5.71 -2.54 -2.15
CA GLU A 149 6.80 -2.87 -1.24
C GLU A 149 7.23 -4.32 -1.48
N ALA A 150 8.52 -4.52 -1.73
CA ALA A 150 9.15 -5.82 -1.96
C ALA A 150 10.35 -6.02 -1.04
N GLN A 151 10.75 -7.28 -0.79
CA GLN A 151 12.00 -7.58 -0.08
C GLN A 151 13.06 -8.10 -1.05
N VAL A 152 14.27 -7.53 -0.94
CA VAL A 152 15.44 -8.02 -1.67
C VAL A 152 15.85 -9.40 -1.14
N GLY A 153 16.05 -10.36 -2.04
CA GLY A 153 16.60 -11.68 -1.73
C GLY A 153 15.60 -12.71 -1.22
N TYR A 154 14.30 -12.44 -1.29
CA TYR A 154 13.26 -13.41 -0.99
C TYR A 154 12.37 -13.67 -2.20
N GLY A 155 12.31 -14.94 -2.61
CA GLY A 155 11.34 -15.44 -3.59
C GLY A 155 11.66 -15.07 -5.03
N VAL A 156 10.83 -15.30 -5.84
CA VAL A 156 10.63 -15.20 -7.26
C VAL A 156 11.50 -14.15 -7.97
N GLY A 157 12.70 -14.48 -8.39
CA GLY A 157 13.56 -13.73 -9.33
C GLY A 157 13.63 -12.22 -9.05
N ASP A 158 14.73 -11.62 -9.40
CA ASP A 158 14.95 -10.21 -9.14
C ASP A 158 13.79 -9.35 -9.72
N ILE A 159 12.91 -8.83 -8.87
CA ILE A 159 11.78 -7.98 -9.30
C ILE A 159 12.28 -6.75 -10.10
N HIS A 160 13.54 -6.36 -9.89
CA HIS A 160 14.22 -5.27 -10.58
C HIS A 160 14.48 -5.55 -12.06
N THR A 161 14.53 -6.84 -12.46
CA THR A 161 14.77 -7.25 -13.85
C THR A 161 13.51 -7.62 -14.60
N ARG A 162 12.35 -7.55 -13.94
CA ARG A 162 11.06 -7.92 -14.55
C ARG A 162 10.41 -6.75 -15.26
N GLU A 163 10.12 -6.96 -16.51
CA GLU A 163 9.22 -6.10 -17.27
C GLU A 163 7.77 -6.60 -17.10
N PHE A 164 6.88 -5.70 -16.77
CA PHE A 164 5.44 -5.96 -16.72
C PHE A 164 4.77 -5.22 -17.89
N PRO A 165 4.13 -5.92 -18.83
CA PRO A 165 3.46 -5.29 -19.96
C PRO A 165 2.44 -4.24 -19.50
N GLY A 166 2.52 -3.04 -20.09
CA GLY A 166 1.66 -1.91 -19.73
C GLY A 166 2.10 -1.12 -18.49
N TRP A 167 3.24 -1.46 -17.89
CA TRP A 167 3.78 -0.76 -16.73
C TRP A 167 5.19 -0.25 -16.99
N GLU A 168 5.48 0.92 -16.45
CA GLU A 168 6.81 1.55 -16.46
C GLU A 168 7.28 1.72 -15.01
N LEU A 169 8.43 1.14 -14.65
CA LEU A 169 9.09 1.41 -13.37
C LEU A 169 9.78 2.78 -13.46
N ILE A 170 9.29 3.75 -12.71
CA ILE A 170 9.76 5.15 -12.77
C ILE A 170 10.70 5.53 -11.65
N ASP A 171 10.63 4.85 -10.50
CA ASP A 171 11.54 5.06 -9.36
C ASP A 171 11.62 3.82 -8.49
N GLU A 172 12.75 3.67 -7.83
CA GLU A 172 13.04 2.58 -6.91
C GLU A 172 13.84 3.09 -5.72
N ARG A 173 13.44 2.69 -4.52
CA ARG A 173 14.11 3.10 -3.27
C ARG A 173 14.30 1.92 -2.34
N THR A 174 15.55 1.58 -2.03
CA THR A 174 15.90 0.49 -1.13
C THR A 174 16.22 1.00 0.27
N TYR A 175 15.59 0.40 1.27
CA TYR A 175 15.77 0.69 2.69
C TYR A 175 16.07 -0.62 3.43
N GLY A 176 17.35 -0.93 3.60
CA GLY A 176 17.79 -2.20 4.17
C GLY A 176 17.40 -3.38 3.29
N LYS A 177 16.47 -4.19 3.75
CA LYS A 177 15.94 -5.34 2.99
C LYS A 177 14.66 -5.02 2.21
N ASN A 178 14.06 -3.88 2.43
CA ASN A 178 12.80 -3.48 1.79
C ASN A 178 13.09 -2.54 0.63
N THR A 179 12.41 -2.77 -0.47
CA THR A 179 12.47 -1.91 -1.66
C THR A 179 11.06 -1.42 -1.98
N ILE A 180 10.92 -0.13 -2.21
CA ILE A 180 9.69 0.48 -2.69
C ILE A 180 9.85 0.76 -4.18
N LEU A 181 8.94 0.23 -4.97
CA LEU A 181 8.90 0.31 -6.41
C LEU A 181 7.73 1.20 -6.83
N PHE A 182 7.99 2.18 -7.68
CA PHE A 182 6.98 3.10 -8.19
C PHE A 182 6.75 2.84 -9.67
N TYR A 183 5.53 2.47 -10.00
CA TYR A 183 5.12 2.20 -11.38
C TYR A 183 4.09 3.22 -11.86
N ARG A 184 4.09 3.47 -13.16
CA ARG A 184 3.03 4.15 -13.91
C ARG A 184 2.52 3.26 -15.04
N LYS A 185 1.36 3.61 -15.58
CA LYS A 185 0.93 3.05 -16.86
C LYS A 185 1.90 3.46 -17.95
N GLN A 186 2.24 2.54 -18.81
CA GLN A 186 2.88 2.85 -20.08
C GLN A 186 1.88 3.58 -20.99
N SER A 187 2.32 4.67 -21.60
CA SER A 187 1.52 5.46 -22.55
C SER A 187 1.29 4.71 -23.86
#